data_3639f4a9bff03cfb85ac7682f55f69de
#
_entry.id   3639f4a9bff03cfb85ac7682f55f69de
#
_cell.length_a   1.000
_cell.length_b   1.000
_cell.length_c   1.000
_cell.angle_alpha   90.00
_cell.angle_beta   90.00
_cell.angle_gamma   90.00
#
_symmetry.space_group_name_H-M   'P 1'
#
loop_
_entity.id
_entity.type
_entity.pdbx_description
1 polymer ?
#
loop_
_entity_poly.entity_id
_entity_poly.type
_entity_poly.pdbx_seq_one_letter_code
_entity_poly.pdbx_strand_id
1 'polypeptide(L)'
;MKLFIYIVILSALLLMAGCVPQPDSKTQTNAGSSPSPVSSPSPLTTDSAAVKPITLPVLDAFFADNSFSETLKTRLKLNDEELTKLKELARSETAKLDESELEKREGSVRAHADAQEKITAVIGEEKSGQLAALVNELWRGEDASDKTGSSETAKINEVPTDTRVVVNAPAFRMDVFDAGRLVKSYKIAIGYPEFPLPTGVRKARTIIFNPTWTPPDEPWVAKMKNVTAGKTVEARSRLNPLGPIKIPIGGPSLIHGGKPPAKLGKFGSHGCVGLTTPQVREFSKQLAGLAGNTLTDAEMNTFARAKTETKELKLKEAVPVELRYETITVEDGSLHIYRDVYGQNTNTEESLRAVLEAYGVKMEDLSADERTQALEALAKMSGDSTASTTTPSPSPSISKAEKGARVAVKPAKQTRSAQNKNEIVITIAALKGKGYPAPVGL
;
A
#
# COMPACT_ATOMS: atom_id res chain seq x y z
N MET A 1 -4.01 -38.06 -35.68
CA MET A 1 -3.10 -39.17 -35.98
C MET A 1 -1.67 -38.63 -35.96
N LYS A 2 -0.80 -39.25 -35.19
CA LYS A 2 0.63 -39.01 -34.89
C LYS A 2 0.83 -38.06 -33.68
N LEU A 3 1.08 -38.55 -32.55
CA LEU A 3 1.91 -39.60 -31.90
C LEU A 3 3.30 -39.06 -31.46
N PHE A 4 3.48 -39.00 -30.12
CA PHE A 4 4.68 -39.28 -29.28
C PHE A 4 6.00 -38.53 -29.52
N ILE A 5 6.59 -38.02 -28.46
CA ILE A 5 7.76 -38.66 -27.83
C ILE A 5 7.95 -38.15 -26.40
N TYR A 6 7.92 -39.10 -25.44
CA TYR A 6 8.46 -39.00 -24.07
C TYR A 6 9.98 -39.18 -24.15
N ILE A 7 10.76 -38.39 -23.41
CA ILE A 7 12.12 -38.76 -23.03
C ILE A 7 12.22 -38.70 -21.51
N VAL A 8 12.29 -39.90 -20.94
CA VAL A 8 12.73 -40.21 -19.57
C VAL A 8 14.23 -40.27 -19.62
N ILE A 9 14.95 -39.52 -18.75
CA ILE A 9 16.35 -39.80 -18.45
C ILE A 9 16.47 -40.04 -16.95
N LEU A 10 16.73 -41.28 -16.65
CA LEU A 10 17.13 -41.87 -15.37
C LEU A 10 18.65 -41.93 -15.33
N SER A 11 19.32 -41.46 -14.29
CA SER A 11 20.69 -41.84 -13.90
C SER A 11 20.94 -41.37 -12.49
N ALA A 12 20.95 -42.23 -11.59
CA ALA A 12 21.94 -43.16 -11.05
C ALA A 12 22.79 -42.56 -9.90
N LEU A 13 22.51 -43.14 -8.72
CA LEU A 13 23.25 -43.01 -7.45
C LEU A 13 24.74 -43.31 -7.63
N LEU A 14 25.60 -42.57 -6.90
CA LEU A 14 26.88 -43.10 -6.43
C LEU A 14 27.09 -42.71 -4.96
N LEU A 15 27.05 -43.74 -4.10
CA LEU A 15 27.52 -43.71 -2.72
C LEU A 15 29.07 -43.76 -2.71
N MET A 16 29.71 -42.90 -1.93
CA MET A 16 31.02 -43.16 -1.38
C MET A 16 31.06 -42.85 0.11
N ALA A 17 31.33 -43.90 0.86
CA ALA A 17 31.66 -43.90 2.28
C ALA A 17 33.12 -43.53 2.45
N GLY A 18 33.47 -42.82 3.49
CA GLY A 18 34.85 -42.53 3.90
C GLY A 18 34.94 -42.23 5.41
N CYS A 19 35.65 -43.11 6.09
CA CYS A 19 35.79 -43.30 7.51
C CYS A 19 36.37 -42.15 8.36
N VAL A 20 35.98 -42.21 9.61
CA VAL A 20 36.51 -41.59 10.86
C VAL A 20 37.98 -41.95 11.11
N PRO A 21 38.79 -41.14 11.88
CA PRO A 21 38.97 -41.50 13.28
C PRO A 21 38.98 -40.32 14.29
N GLN A 22 38.51 -40.66 15.51
CA GLN A 22 38.80 -39.94 16.77
C GLN A 22 40.17 -40.38 17.32
N PRO A 23 40.81 -39.58 18.21
CA PRO A 23 41.18 -40.16 19.50
C PRO A 23 40.97 -39.26 20.72
N ASP A 24 40.42 -39.93 21.73
CA ASP A 24 40.80 -40.04 23.15
C ASP A 24 41.11 -38.81 24.04
N SER A 25 40.25 -38.77 25.02
CA SER A 25 40.33 -38.44 26.44
C SER A 25 41.65 -38.10 27.10
N LYS A 26 41.65 -37.07 27.99
CA LYS A 26 42.18 -37.18 29.37
C LYS A 26 41.50 -36.24 30.34
N THR A 27 41.13 -36.80 31.44
CA THR A 27 40.57 -36.36 32.71
C THR A 27 41.49 -35.38 33.46
N GLN A 28 40.90 -34.40 34.20
CA GLN A 28 41.21 -34.09 35.62
C GLN A 28 40.26 -33.03 36.18
N THR A 29 39.46 -33.42 37.08
CA THR A 29 39.11 -33.14 38.48
C THR A 29 39.09 -31.71 39.01
N ASN A 30 37.90 -31.39 39.56
CA ASN A 30 37.50 -30.69 40.79
C ASN A 30 37.98 -29.25 41.10
N ALA A 31 37.05 -28.33 41.26
CA ALA A 31 36.53 -27.87 42.57
C ALA A 31 35.67 -26.61 42.45
N GLY A 32 34.62 -26.49 43.20
CA GLY A 32 34.07 -25.21 43.64
C GLY A 32 32.70 -24.80 43.07
N SER A 33 31.67 -25.24 43.73
CA SER A 33 30.28 -24.84 43.61
C SER A 33 30.03 -23.37 43.95
N SER A 34 29.31 -22.67 43.12
CA SER A 34 28.35 -21.61 43.50
C SER A 34 27.23 -21.52 42.48
N PRO A 35 25.98 -21.49 42.89
CA PRO A 35 24.86 -21.47 41.93
C PRO A 35 24.75 -20.10 41.28
N SER A 36 24.91 -20.08 39.97
CA SER A 36 24.55 -18.92 39.15
C SER A 36 23.02 -18.75 39.09
N PRO A 37 22.53 -17.50 39.07
CA PRO A 37 21.10 -17.26 39.04
C PRO A 37 20.53 -17.75 37.71
N VAL A 38 19.37 -18.40 37.83
CA VAL A 38 18.53 -18.85 36.73
C VAL A 38 18.24 -17.66 35.81
N SER A 39 18.82 -17.68 34.60
CA SER A 39 18.48 -16.76 33.54
C SER A 39 17.02 -16.99 33.17
N SER A 40 16.17 -16.02 33.47
CA SER A 40 14.84 -15.92 32.88
C SER A 40 14.96 -16.01 31.37
N PRO A 41 14.06 -16.71 30.65
CA PRO A 41 14.08 -16.72 29.23
C PRO A 41 13.82 -15.28 28.75
N SER A 42 14.77 -14.73 27.99
CA SER A 42 14.57 -13.50 27.24
C SER A 42 13.31 -13.63 26.39
N PRO A 43 12.41 -12.64 26.38
CA PRO A 43 11.29 -12.67 25.45
C PRO A 43 11.87 -12.77 24.04
N LEU A 44 11.38 -13.77 23.30
CA LEU A 44 11.57 -13.88 21.86
C LEU A 44 11.13 -12.53 21.27
N THR A 45 12.08 -11.73 20.82
CA THR A 45 11.82 -10.63 19.91
C THR A 45 11.33 -11.27 18.61
N THR A 46 10.04 -11.49 18.54
CA THR A 46 9.34 -11.64 17.25
C THR A 46 9.53 -10.31 16.54
N ASP A 47 10.39 -10.33 15.54
CA ASP A 47 10.46 -9.30 14.49
C ASP A 47 9.17 -9.43 13.67
N SER A 48 8.08 -9.03 14.30
CA SER A 48 6.75 -9.00 13.73
C SER A 48 6.65 -7.69 12.93
N ALA A 49 7.07 -7.74 11.67
CA ALA A 49 6.53 -6.80 10.71
C ALA A 49 5.00 -6.86 10.88
N ALA A 50 4.42 -5.82 11.47
CA ALA A 50 3.03 -5.79 11.89
C ALA A 50 2.15 -6.26 10.72
N VAL A 51 1.46 -7.39 10.91
CA VAL A 51 0.59 -7.98 9.89
C VAL A 51 -0.48 -6.95 9.57
N LYS A 52 -0.54 -6.50 8.32
CA LYS A 52 -1.51 -5.48 7.92
C LYS A 52 -2.92 -6.06 7.97
N PRO A 53 -3.87 -5.35 8.59
CA PRO A 53 -5.24 -5.81 8.65
C PRO A 53 -5.86 -5.88 7.26
N ILE A 54 -6.76 -6.82 7.05
CA ILE A 54 -7.51 -7.02 5.81
C ILE A 54 -8.94 -6.49 5.95
N THR A 55 -9.61 -6.24 4.83
CA THR A 55 -11.03 -5.85 4.82
C THR A 55 -11.92 -7.02 4.36
N LEU A 56 -13.20 -6.98 4.68
CA LEU A 56 -14.14 -8.03 4.25
C LEU A 56 -14.33 -8.08 2.73
N PRO A 57 -14.37 -6.97 1.98
CA PRO A 57 -14.41 -7.02 0.53
C PRO A 57 -13.15 -7.65 -0.11
N VAL A 58 -11.98 -7.41 0.45
CA VAL A 58 -10.75 -8.09 0.01
C VAL A 58 -10.86 -9.59 0.25
N LEU A 59 -11.36 -10.00 1.40
CA LEU A 59 -11.57 -11.40 1.72
C LEU A 59 -12.62 -12.04 0.78
N ASP A 60 -13.73 -11.34 0.48
CA ASP A 60 -14.75 -11.81 -0.49
C ASP A 60 -14.15 -12.03 -1.88
N ALA A 61 -13.29 -11.12 -2.34
CA ALA A 61 -12.58 -11.25 -3.62
C ALA A 61 -11.67 -12.49 -3.65
N PHE A 62 -10.98 -12.81 -2.55
CA PHE A 62 -10.18 -14.03 -2.44
C PHE A 62 -11.04 -15.30 -2.50
N PHE A 63 -12.23 -15.28 -1.93
CA PHE A 63 -13.17 -16.41 -2.00
C PHE A 63 -13.76 -16.68 -3.38
N ALA A 64 -13.60 -15.76 -4.34
CA ALA A 64 -13.93 -16.01 -5.73
C ALA A 64 -13.02 -17.09 -6.37
N ASP A 65 -11.83 -17.31 -5.80
CA ASP A 65 -10.95 -18.43 -6.17
C ASP A 65 -11.19 -19.63 -5.25
N ASN A 66 -11.64 -20.73 -5.84
CA ASN A 66 -11.92 -21.97 -5.09
C ASN A 66 -10.66 -22.54 -4.40
N SER A 67 -9.47 -22.30 -4.94
CA SER A 67 -8.21 -22.76 -4.35
C SER A 67 -7.91 -22.09 -3.01
N PHE A 68 -8.43 -20.89 -2.78
CA PHE A 68 -8.27 -20.17 -1.53
C PHE A 68 -8.91 -20.90 -0.35
N SER A 69 -10.12 -21.44 -0.53
CA SER A 69 -10.80 -22.26 0.48
C SER A 69 -9.98 -23.48 0.91
N GLU A 70 -9.37 -24.18 -0.04
CA GLU A 70 -8.51 -25.33 0.25
C GLU A 70 -7.19 -24.89 0.95
N THR A 71 -6.68 -23.73 0.59
CA THR A 71 -5.52 -23.14 1.27
C THR A 71 -5.83 -22.82 2.73
N LEU A 72 -7.01 -22.27 3.03
CA LEU A 72 -7.45 -21.99 4.39
C LEU A 72 -7.60 -23.26 5.23
N LYS A 73 -8.19 -24.33 4.66
CA LYS A 73 -8.26 -25.63 5.34
C LYS A 73 -6.88 -26.20 5.65
N THR A 74 -5.98 -26.11 4.69
CA THR A 74 -4.64 -26.71 4.82
C THR A 74 -3.74 -25.92 5.76
N ARG A 75 -3.65 -24.61 5.59
CA ARG A 75 -2.70 -23.76 6.33
C ARG A 75 -3.22 -23.28 7.68
N LEU A 76 -4.51 -22.89 7.76
CA LEU A 76 -5.12 -22.36 8.99
C LEU A 76 -5.94 -23.39 9.75
N LYS A 77 -6.11 -24.63 9.21
CA LYS A 77 -6.91 -25.69 9.82
C LYS A 77 -8.36 -25.25 10.09
N LEU A 78 -8.93 -24.44 9.19
CA LEU A 78 -10.33 -24.08 9.28
C LEU A 78 -11.21 -25.31 8.94
N ASN A 79 -12.23 -25.54 9.75
CA ASN A 79 -13.25 -26.53 9.44
C ASN A 79 -14.29 -25.97 8.46
N ASP A 80 -15.18 -26.83 7.94
CA ASP A 80 -16.16 -26.43 6.93
C ASP A 80 -17.17 -25.40 7.44
N GLU A 81 -17.50 -25.45 8.74
CA GLU A 81 -18.43 -24.51 9.37
C GLU A 81 -17.78 -23.11 9.50
N GLU A 82 -16.54 -23.01 9.99
CA GLU A 82 -15.77 -21.77 10.06
C GLU A 82 -15.60 -21.15 8.68
N LEU A 83 -15.28 -21.98 7.68
CA LEU A 83 -15.09 -21.54 6.30
C LEU A 83 -16.38 -20.98 5.71
N THR A 84 -17.51 -21.68 5.90
CA THR A 84 -18.82 -21.24 5.40
C THR A 84 -19.21 -19.92 6.04
N LYS A 85 -19.13 -19.82 7.36
CA LYS A 85 -19.45 -18.57 8.09
C LYS A 85 -18.57 -17.40 7.65
N LEU A 86 -17.27 -17.65 7.44
CA LEU A 86 -16.32 -16.62 7.02
C LEU A 86 -16.63 -16.11 5.60
N LYS A 87 -16.97 -17.04 4.69
CA LYS A 87 -17.38 -16.71 3.31
C LYS A 87 -18.70 -15.94 3.27
N GLU A 88 -19.69 -16.38 4.02
CA GLU A 88 -20.99 -15.69 4.12
C GLU A 88 -20.83 -14.30 4.75
N LEU A 89 -20.01 -14.18 5.79
CA LEU A 89 -19.69 -12.88 6.40
C LEU A 89 -19.07 -11.92 5.38
N ALA A 90 -18.02 -12.33 4.70
CA ALA A 90 -17.33 -11.50 3.72
C ALA A 90 -18.30 -11.06 2.60
N ARG A 91 -19.07 -11.99 2.03
CA ARG A 91 -20.03 -11.73 0.96
C ARG A 91 -21.16 -10.79 1.40
N SER A 92 -21.76 -11.06 2.56
CA SER A 92 -22.89 -10.26 3.07
C SER A 92 -22.50 -8.84 3.41
N GLU A 93 -21.34 -8.64 4.00
CA GLU A 93 -20.84 -7.29 4.33
C GLU A 93 -20.45 -6.51 3.06
N THR A 94 -19.78 -7.16 2.09
CA THR A 94 -19.48 -6.56 0.79
C THR A 94 -20.78 -6.16 0.06
N ALA A 95 -21.84 -6.95 0.16
CA ALA A 95 -23.13 -6.64 -0.46
C ALA A 95 -23.83 -5.41 0.13
N LYS A 96 -23.50 -5.00 1.35
CA LYS A 96 -24.06 -3.79 1.98
C LYS A 96 -23.43 -2.50 1.47
N LEU A 97 -22.26 -2.57 0.84
CA LEU A 97 -21.54 -1.38 0.37
C LEU A 97 -22.29 -0.71 -0.78
N ASP A 98 -22.42 0.60 -0.72
CA ASP A 98 -22.99 1.44 -1.76
C ASP A 98 -21.91 2.37 -2.32
N GLU A 99 -21.65 2.29 -3.63
CA GLU A 99 -20.57 3.07 -4.26
C GLU A 99 -20.78 4.58 -4.11
N SER A 100 -22.03 5.04 -4.12
CA SER A 100 -22.33 6.45 -3.95
C SER A 100 -22.01 6.96 -2.54
N GLU A 101 -22.11 6.12 -1.54
CA GLU A 101 -21.70 6.42 -0.17
C GLU A 101 -20.18 6.31 -0.02
N LEU A 102 -19.54 5.31 -0.66
CA LEU A 102 -18.08 5.19 -0.68
C LEU A 102 -17.44 6.42 -1.31
N GLU A 103 -18.02 6.95 -2.39
CA GLU A 103 -17.54 8.15 -3.08
C GLU A 103 -17.63 9.45 -2.24
N LYS A 104 -18.61 9.53 -1.34
CA LYS A 104 -18.83 10.69 -0.45
C LYS A 104 -17.94 10.65 0.78
N ARG A 105 -17.34 9.51 1.09
CA ARG A 105 -16.52 9.37 2.29
C ARG A 105 -15.29 10.26 2.21
N GLU A 106 -15.16 11.12 3.19
CA GLU A 106 -13.96 11.92 3.44
C GLU A 106 -13.36 11.45 4.77
N GLY A 107 -12.08 11.14 4.77
CA GLY A 107 -11.37 10.76 5.98
C GLY A 107 -11.07 9.26 6.08
N SER A 108 -10.50 8.88 7.20
CA SER A 108 -10.17 7.50 7.49
C SER A 108 -11.42 6.69 7.80
N VAL A 109 -11.42 5.45 7.35
CA VAL A 109 -12.52 4.53 7.58
C VAL A 109 -11.99 3.35 8.38
N ARG A 110 -12.75 2.93 9.39
CA ARG A 110 -12.40 1.79 10.26
C ARG A 110 -12.67 0.43 9.60
N ALA A 111 -12.70 0.36 8.28
CA ALA A 111 -13.00 -0.87 7.54
C ALA A 111 -12.14 -2.08 7.96
N HIS A 112 -10.87 -1.83 8.29
CA HIS A 112 -9.96 -2.86 8.80
C HIS A 112 -10.30 -3.31 10.22
N ALA A 113 -10.58 -2.36 11.13
CA ALA A 113 -10.92 -2.67 12.52
C ALA A 113 -12.25 -3.44 12.60
N ASP A 114 -13.26 -2.97 11.86
CA ASP A 114 -14.56 -3.61 11.78
C ASP A 114 -14.47 -5.03 11.18
N ALA A 115 -13.60 -5.22 10.19
CA ALA A 115 -13.35 -6.53 9.60
C ALA A 115 -12.64 -7.45 10.59
N GLN A 116 -11.60 -6.96 11.27
CA GLN A 116 -10.84 -7.72 12.25
C GLN A 116 -11.75 -8.22 13.39
N GLU A 117 -12.60 -7.35 13.95
CA GLU A 117 -13.55 -7.72 14.99
C GLU A 117 -14.49 -8.84 14.53
N LYS A 118 -15.10 -8.70 13.35
CA LYS A 118 -16.04 -9.68 12.79
C LYS A 118 -15.37 -11.01 12.45
N ILE A 119 -14.18 -10.98 11.86
CA ILE A 119 -13.40 -12.19 11.53
C ILE A 119 -13.02 -12.91 12.82
N THR A 120 -12.53 -12.18 13.84
CA THR A 120 -12.15 -12.75 15.13
C THR A 120 -13.33 -13.42 15.82
N ALA A 121 -14.53 -12.88 15.71
CA ALA A 121 -15.75 -13.49 16.25
C ALA A 121 -16.09 -14.84 15.59
N VAL A 122 -15.65 -15.07 14.34
CA VAL A 122 -15.92 -16.33 13.62
C VAL A 122 -14.84 -17.39 13.86
N ILE A 123 -13.56 -17.01 13.80
CA ILE A 123 -12.44 -17.97 13.79
C ILE A 123 -11.45 -17.82 14.95
N GLY A 124 -11.69 -16.88 15.87
CA GLY A 124 -10.82 -16.57 16.99
C GLY A 124 -9.62 -15.70 16.61
N GLU A 125 -8.97 -15.12 17.62
CA GLU A 125 -7.91 -14.11 17.44
C GLU A 125 -6.67 -14.69 16.72
N GLU A 126 -6.20 -15.86 17.13
CA GLU A 126 -5.02 -16.50 16.54
C GLU A 126 -5.20 -16.77 15.04
N LYS A 127 -6.29 -17.46 14.66
CA LYS A 127 -6.57 -17.77 13.26
C LYS A 127 -6.84 -16.51 12.45
N SER A 128 -7.44 -15.47 13.05
CA SER A 128 -7.67 -14.18 12.40
C SER A 128 -6.36 -13.49 12.04
N GLY A 129 -5.37 -13.49 12.93
CA GLY A 129 -4.03 -13.00 12.65
C GLY A 129 -3.33 -13.81 11.54
N GLN A 130 -3.42 -15.13 11.59
CA GLN A 130 -2.88 -16.02 10.56
C GLN A 130 -3.55 -15.80 9.20
N LEU A 131 -4.87 -15.57 9.17
CA LEU A 131 -5.61 -15.24 7.96
C LEU A 131 -5.12 -13.94 7.34
N ALA A 132 -4.98 -12.89 8.15
CA ALA A 132 -4.46 -11.61 7.67
C ALA A 132 -3.05 -11.75 7.09
N ALA A 133 -2.16 -12.51 7.74
CA ALA A 133 -0.82 -12.80 7.24
C ALA A 133 -0.86 -13.54 5.90
N LEU A 134 -1.68 -14.59 5.79
CA LEU A 134 -1.84 -15.37 4.56
C LEU A 134 -2.38 -14.53 3.39
N VAL A 135 -3.44 -13.74 3.63
CA VAL A 135 -4.00 -12.87 2.60
C VAL A 135 -2.97 -11.85 2.14
N ASN A 136 -2.21 -11.25 3.05
CA ASN A 136 -1.14 -10.32 2.69
C ASN A 136 -0.01 -11.00 1.90
N GLU A 137 0.33 -12.26 2.24
CA GLU A 137 1.30 -13.06 1.47
C GLU A 137 0.80 -13.29 0.03
N LEU A 138 -0.41 -13.79 -0.12
CA LEU A 138 -1.02 -14.07 -1.42
C LEU A 138 -1.24 -12.78 -2.24
N TRP A 139 -1.55 -11.69 -1.56
CA TRP A 139 -1.79 -10.39 -2.22
C TRP A 139 -0.50 -9.75 -2.76
N ARG A 140 0.68 -10.08 -2.18
CA ARG A 140 1.97 -9.66 -2.73
C ARG A 140 2.24 -10.25 -4.11
N GLY A 141 1.62 -11.39 -4.44
CA GLY A 141 1.78 -12.09 -5.72
C GLY A 141 3.09 -12.90 -5.82
N GLU A 142 3.21 -13.65 -6.90
CA GLU A 142 4.36 -14.55 -7.14
C GLU A 142 5.69 -13.81 -7.28
N ASP A 143 5.67 -12.53 -7.63
CA ASP A 143 6.87 -11.69 -7.78
C ASP A 143 7.62 -11.46 -6.45
N ALA A 144 6.97 -11.69 -5.30
CA ALA A 144 7.62 -11.59 -3.99
C ALA A 144 8.53 -12.79 -3.67
N SER A 145 8.46 -13.88 -4.45
CA SER A 145 9.25 -15.09 -4.24
C SER A 145 10.59 -15.11 -4.99
N ASP A 146 10.89 -14.09 -5.80
CA ASP A 146 12.21 -13.94 -6.44
C ASP A 146 13.28 -13.71 -5.36
N LYS A 147 13.90 -14.82 -4.92
CA LYS A 147 14.91 -14.89 -3.85
C LYS A 147 16.23 -14.14 -4.16
N THR A 148 16.28 -13.39 -5.25
CA THR A 148 17.44 -12.59 -5.65
C THR A 148 17.37 -11.13 -5.23
N GLY A 149 16.25 -10.67 -4.69
CA GLY A 149 16.16 -9.39 -4.02
C GLY A 149 15.96 -9.63 -2.53
N SER A 150 16.96 -9.26 -1.73
CA SER A 150 16.93 -9.32 -0.28
C SER A 150 15.53 -9.00 0.26
N SER A 151 15.10 -9.77 1.27
CA SER A 151 14.09 -9.33 2.23
C SER A 151 14.63 -8.11 3.00
N GLU A 152 15.02 -7.07 2.28
CA GLU A 152 15.23 -5.77 2.87
C GLU A 152 13.86 -5.28 3.28
N THR A 153 13.62 -5.24 4.57
CA THR A 153 12.59 -4.42 5.17
C THR A 153 12.69 -3.06 4.50
N ALA A 154 11.69 -2.69 3.70
CA ALA A 154 11.69 -1.43 2.97
C ALA A 154 12.01 -0.33 3.99
N LYS A 155 13.11 0.37 3.79
CA LYS A 155 13.52 1.44 4.71
C LYS A 155 12.46 2.51 4.67
N ILE A 156 12.13 3.03 5.83
CA ILE A 156 11.14 4.10 5.98
C ILE A 156 11.58 5.29 5.12
N ASN A 157 10.69 5.78 4.27
CA ASN A 157 10.92 6.93 3.38
C ASN A 157 12.13 6.79 2.44
N GLU A 158 12.48 5.58 2.04
CA GLU A 158 13.63 5.34 1.15
C GLU A 158 13.43 6.02 -0.20
N VAL A 159 14.41 6.82 -0.60
CA VAL A 159 14.49 7.35 -1.96
C VAL A 159 15.04 6.23 -2.87
N PRO A 160 14.32 5.82 -3.93
CA PRO A 160 14.83 4.81 -4.84
C PRO A 160 16.18 5.21 -5.47
N THR A 161 17.08 4.24 -5.60
CA THR A 161 18.36 4.40 -6.29
C THR A 161 18.40 3.71 -7.65
N ASP A 162 17.33 2.98 -7.98
CA ASP A 162 17.15 2.23 -9.22
C ASP A 162 16.03 2.82 -10.09
N THR A 163 15.68 2.12 -11.16
CA THR A 163 14.55 2.43 -12.04
C THR A 163 13.31 1.71 -11.53
N ARG A 164 12.33 2.49 -11.03
CA ARG A 164 11.06 1.97 -10.55
C ARG A 164 9.93 3.01 -10.54
N VAL A 165 8.73 2.52 -10.36
CA VAL A 165 7.56 3.34 -10.05
C VAL A 165 7.25 3.21 -8.56
N VAL A 166 7.01 4.32 -7.86
CA VAL A 166 6.57 4.33 -6.45
C VAL A 166 5.17 4.91 -6.37
N VAL A 167 4.27 4.21 -5.72
CA VAL A 167 2.92 4.69 -5.42
C VAL A 167 2.79 4.84 -3.91
N ASN A 168 2.58 6.06 -3.42
CA ASN A 168 2.23 6.29 -2.02
C ASN A 168 0.74 6.59 -1.90
N ALA A 169 -0.02 5.64 -1.35
CA ALA A 169 -1.48 5.75 -1.28
C ALA A 169 -1.96 6.95 -0.44
N PRO A 170 -1.46 7.22 0.78
CA PRO A 170 -1.84 8.40 1.57
C PRO A 170 -1.57 9.73 0.88
N ALA A 171 -0.50 9.81 0.08
CA ALA A 171 -0.16 11.00 -0.70
C ALA A 171 -0.99 11.15 -1.98
N PHE A 172 -1.78 10.14 -2.37
CA PHE A 172 -2.46 10.08 -3.67
C PHE A 172 -1.50 10.36 -4.83
N ARG A 173 -0.27 9.83 -4.76
CA ARG A 173 0.81 10.14 -5.68
C ARG A 173 1.47 8.87 -6.22
N MET A 174 1.85 8.95 -7.50
CA MET A 174 2.67 7.97 -8.19
C MET A 174 3.88 8.69 -8.79
N ASP A 175 5.07 8.24 -8.45
CA ASP A 175 6.35 8.78 -8.84
C ASP A 175 7.09 7.80 -9.75
N VAL A 176 7.76 8.32 -10.77
CA VAL A 176 8.55 7.54 -11.74
C VAL A 176 10.01 7.88 -11.55
N PHE A 177 10.80 6.88 -11.21
CA PHE A 177 12.26 6.99 -11.06
C PHE A 177 12.97 6.32 -12.24
N ASP A 178 13.99 6.99 -12.75
CA ASP A 178 14.91 6.48 -13.74
C ASP A 178 16.34 6.55 -13.19
N ALA A 179 16.95 5.38 -12.94
CA ALA A 179 18.27 5.25 -12.33
C ALA A 179 18.42 6.14 -11.06
N GLY A 180 17.44 6.08 -10.16
CA GLY A 180 17.44 6.82 -8.90
C GLY A 180 17.01 8.29 -9.01
N ARG A 181 16.74 8.80 -10.20
CA ARG A 181 16.30 10.18 -10.41
C ARG A 181 14.78 10.23 -10.60
N LEU A 182 14.09 11.05 -9.81
CA LEU A 182 12.67 11.32 -10.00
C LEU A 182 12.48 12.10 -11.32
N VAL A 183 11.78 11.49 -12.28
CA VAL A 183 11.57 12.07 -13.62
C VAL A 183 10.14 12.58 -13.83
N LYS A 184 9.17 12.05 -13.09
CA LYS A 184 7.78 12.47 -13.19
C LYS A 184 6.98 12.06 -11.97
N SER A 185 6.02 12.90 -11.59
CA SER A 185 5.02 12.62 -10.57
C SER A 185 3.60 12.74 -11.14
N TYR A 186 2.70 11.89 -10.69
CA TYR A 186 1.29 11.87 -11.07
C TYR A 186 0.41 11.93 -9.83
N LYS A 187 -0.56 12.83 -9.83
CA LYS A 187 -1.68 12.73 -8.91
C LYS A 187 -2.60 11.61 -9.37
N ILE A 188 -3.00 10.72 -8.48
CA ILE A 188 -3.75 9.50 -8.81
C ILE A 188 -5.06 9.42 -8.03
N ALA A 189 -5.97 8.57 -8.50
CA ALA A 189 -7.05 8.02 -7.69
C ALA A 189 -6.62 6.67 -7.13
N ILE A 190 -7.08 6.34 -5.92
CA ILE A 190 -6.76 5.08 -5.25
C ILE A 190 -8.02 4.28 -4.92
N GLY A 191 -7.85 3.06 -4.42
CA GLY A 191 -8.94 2.22 -3.93
C GLY A 191 -9.70 2.87 -2.78
N TYR A 192 -11.00 2.54 -2.66
CA TYR A 192 -11.77 2.87 -1.48
C TYR A 192 -11.16 2.21 -0.23
N PRO A 193 -11.42 2.71 0.98
CA PRO A 193 -10.89 2.10 2.20
C PRO A 193 -11.27 0.64 2.38
N GLU A 194 -12.41 0.23 1.86
CA GLU A 194 -12.88 -1.16 1.85
C GLU A 194 -12.15 -2.01 0.79
N PHE A 195 -11.57 -1.38 -0.23
CA PHE A 195 -10.78 -1.98 -1.30
C PHE A 195 -9.41 -1.32 -1.38
N PRO A 196 -8.58 -1.40 -0.34
CA PRO A 196 -7.32 -0.70 -0.27
C PRO A 196 -6.33 -1.20 -1.33
N LEU A 197 -5.39 -0.33 -1.71
CA LEU A 197 -4.23 -0.79 -2.47
C LEU A 197 -3.37 -1.68 -1.57
N PRO A 198 -2.91 -2.82 -2.07
CA PRO A 198 -1.92 -3.62 -1.36
C PRO A 198 -0.59 -2.86 -1.25
N THR A 199 0.29 -3.32 -0.38
CA THR A 199 1.65 -2.78 -0.28
C THR A 199 2.68 -3.80 -0.72
N GLY A 200 3.90 -3.32 -1.01
CA GLY A 200 5.03 -4.15 -1.43
C GLY A 200 5.42 -3.93 -2.88
N VAL A 201 6.50 -4.57 -3.29
CA VAL A 201 7.05 -4.46 -4.64
C VAL A 201 6.35 -5.44 -5.57
N ARG A 202 5.94 -4.95 -6.71
CA ARG A 202 5.29 -5.65 -7.82
C ARG A 202 6.01 -5.36 -9.11
N LYS A 203 5.62 -5.98 -10.23
CA LYS A 203 6.28 -5.79 -11.53
C LYS A 203 5.26 -5.49 -12.62
N ALA A 204 5.47 -4.41 -13.35
CA ALA A 204 4.80 -4.14 -14.62
C ALA A 204 5.54 -4.88 -15.74
N ARG A 205 4.86 -5.75 -16.47
CA ARG A 205 5.45 -6.58 -17.56
C ARG A 205 4.81 -6.32 -18.90
N THR A 206 3.64 -5.67 -18.92
CA THR A 206 2.82 -5.51 -20.13
C THR A 206 2.01 -4.23 -20.06
N ILE A 207 1.90 -3.54 -21.19
CA ILE A 207 0.97 -2.43 -21.39
C ILE A 207 -0.14 -2.91 -22.34
N ILE A 208 -1.39 -2.82 -21.92
CA ILE A 208 -2.55 -3.30 -22.68
C ILE A 208 -3.38 -2.13 -23.14
N PHE A 209 -3.46 -1.93 -24.44
CA PHE A 209 -4.26 -0.91 -25.10
C PHE A 209 -5.64 -1.45 -25.45
N ASN A 210 -6.66 -0.59 -25.38
CA ASN A 210 -8.06 -0.94 -25.61
C ASN A 210 -8.46 -2.24 -24.85
N PRO A 211 -8.25 -2.30 -23.52
CA PRO A 211 -8.56 -3.50 -22.77
C PRO A 211 -10.05 -3.76 -22.76
N THR A 212 -10.46 -5.01 -22.91
CA THR A 212 -11.77 -5.47 -22.47
C THR A 212 -11.79 -5.57 -20.94
N TRP A 213 -12.96 -5.57 -20.35
CA TRP A 213 -13.16 -5.76 -18.92
C TRP A 213 -14.15 -6.89 -18.67
N THR A 214 -13.74 -7.90 -17.96
CA THR A 214 -14.65 -8.93 -17.45
C THR A 214 -14.95 -8.61 -16.00
N PRO A 215 -16.17 -8.16 -15.69
CA PRO A 215 -16.57 -7.82 -14.32
C PRO A 215 -16.42 -9.05 -13.41
N PRO A 216 -15.82 -8.90 -12.23
CA PRO A 216 -15.74 -9.99 -11.26
C PRO A 216 -17.13 -10.34 -10.69
N ASP A 217 -17.26 -11.55 -10.13
CA ASP A 217 -18.47 -11.92 -9.38
C ASP A 217 -18.41 -11.32 -7.96
N GLU A 218 -18.63 -10.03 -7.90
CA GLU A 218 -18.64 -9.26 -6.65
C GLU A 218 -19.96 -8.47 -6.50
N PRO A 219 -20.43 -8.23 -5.26
CA PRO A 219 -21.72 -7.58 -5.00
C PRO A 219 -21.84 -6.16 -5.60
N TRP A 220 -20.76 -5.41 -5.69
CA TRP A 220 -20.77 -4.08 -6.29
C TRP A 220 -21.04 -4.13 -7.80
N VAL A 221 -20.62 -5.20 -8.50
CA VAL A 221 -20.91 -5.40 -9.92
C VAL A 221 -22.41 -5.63 -10.13
N ALA A 222 -23.04 -6.39 -9.24
CA ALA A 222 -24.49 -6.64 -9.31
C ALA A 222 -25.35 -5.36 -9.21
N LYS A 223 -24.80 -4.28 -8.61
CA LYS A 223 -25.45 -2.97 -8.52
C LYS A 223 -25.22 -2.08 -9.75
N MET A 224 -24.30 -2.45 -10.64
CA MET A 224 -24.04 -1.70 -11.88
C MET A 224 -25.15 -1.92 -12.91
N LYS A 225 -25.65 -0.83 -13.50
CA LYS A 225 -26.65 -0.93 -14.58
C LYS A 225 -26.00 -1.48 -15.85
N ASN A 226 -26.65 -2.45 -16.48
CA ASN A 226 -26.25 -3.04 -17.77
C ASN A 226 -24.87 -3.75 -17.74
N VAL A 227 -24.42 -4.18 -16.58
CA VAL A 227 -23.20 -4.97 -16.38
C VAL A 227 -23.59 -6.29 -15.73
N THR A 228 -22.99 -7.38 -16.20
CA THR A 228 -23.21 -8.72 -15.63
C THR A 228 -21.86 -9.33 -15.30
N ALA A 229 -21.70 -9.87 -14.11
CA ALA A 229 -20.51 -10.59 -13.69
C ALA A 229 -20.15 -11.69 -14.69
N GLY A 230 -18.88 -11.84 -15.01
CA GLY A 230 -18.35 -12.82 -15.98
C GLY A 230 -18.61 -12.49 -17.45
N LYS A 231 -19.49 -11.52 -17.77
CA LYS A 231 -19.75 -11.13 -19.16
C LYS A 231 -18.82 -9.99 -19.59
N THR A 232 -17.96 -10.26 -20.54
CA THR A 232 -16.97 -9.28 -21.04
C THR A 232 -17.64 -8.00 -21.56
N VAL A 233 -17.18 -6.89 -21.07
CA VAL A 233 -17.49 -5.53 -21.55
C VAL A 233 -16.41 -5.12 -22.53
N GLU A 234 -16.83 -4.73 -23.72
CA GLU A 234 -15.96 -4.38 -24.84
C GLU A 234 -15.04 -3.18 -24.51
N ALA A 235 -13.92 -3.16 -25.20
CA ALA A 235 -12.99 -2.03 -25.16
C ALA A 235 -13.72 -0.72 -25.50
N ARG A 236 -13.44 0.33 -24.74
CA ARG A 236 -14.04 1.67 -24.90
C ARG A 236 -15.55 1.78 -24.72
N SER A 237 -16.21 0.73 -24.31
CA SER A 237 -17.56 0.86 -23.78
C SER A 237 -17.59 1.87 -22.63
N ARG A 238 -18.65 2.68 -22.53
CA ARG A 238 -18.83 3.57 -21.37
C ARG A 238 -18.98 2.83 -20.05
N LEU A 239 -19.33 1.53 -20.14
CA LEU A 239 -19.42 0.64 -18.98
C LEU A 239 -18.07 0.05 -18.56
N ASN A 240 -17.03 0.24 -19.39
CA ASN A 240 -15.69 -0.27 -19.08
C ASN A 240 -14.90 0.76 -18.25
N PRO A 241 -14.64 0.49 -16.96
CA PRO A 241 -13.99 1.45 -16.06
C PRO A 241 -12.47 1.58 -16.29
N LEU A 242 -11.87 0.69 -17.09
CA LEU A 242 -10.41 0.62 -17.28
C LEU A 242 -9.86 1.69 -18.22
N GLY A 243 -10.75 2.34 -18.98
CA GLY A 243 -10.32 3.35 -19.95
C GLY A 243 -9.50 2.77 -21.11
N PRO A 244 -8.71 3.59 -21.82
CA PRO A 244 -8.02 3.16 -23.04
C PRO A 244 -6.78 2.30 -22.81
N ILE A 245 -6.21 2.28 -21.62
CA ILE A 245 -4.97 1.57 -21.32
C ILE A 245 -5.04 1.03 -19.87
N LYS A 246 -4.62 -0.23 -19.69
CA LYS A 246 -4.33 -0.82 -18.39
C LYS A 246 -2.93 -1.42 -18.36
N ILE A 247 -2.34 -1.41 -17.20
CA ILE A 247 -1.02 -1.99 -16.91
C ILE A 247 -1.19 -2.91 -15.70
N PRO A 248 -1.20 -4.23 -15.90
CA PRO A 248 -1.21 -5.20 -14.79
C PRO A 248 0.08 -5.06 -13.97
N ILE A 249 -0.08 -5.05 -12.65
CA ILE A 249 1.05 -4.97 -11.70
C ILE A 249 1.09 -6.14 -10.73
N GLY A 250 0.37 -7.23 -11.05
CA GLY A 250 0.27 -8.44 -10.24
C GLY A 250 -0.96 -8.47 -9.33
N GLY A 251 -1.48 -9.68 -9.10
CA GLY A 251 -2.75 -9.87 -8.42
C GLY A 251 -3.90 -9.16 -9.14
N PRO A 252 -4.96 -8.75 -8.45
CA PRO A 252 -6.09 -8.05 -9.06
C PRO A 252 -5.80 -6.57 -9.34
N SER A 253 -4.65 -6.02 -8.90
CA SER A 253 -4.36 -4.59 -8.98
C SER A 253 -3.80 -4.17 -10.34
N LEU A 254 -4.27 -3.02 -10.81
CA LEU A 254 -3.92 -2.43 -12.09
C LEU A 254 -3.53 -0.96 -11.90
N ILE A 255 -2.70 -0.45 -12.81
CA ILE A 255 -2.64 0.98 -13.11
C ILE A 255 -3.46 1.17 -14.39
N HIS A 256 -4.49 2.03 -14.38
CA HIS A 256 -5.35 2.19 -15.56
C HIS A 256 -5.82 3.62 -15.77
N GLY A 257 -6.26 3.92 -16.99
CA GLY A 257 -6.80 5.22 -17.38
C GLY A 257 -8.29 5.40 -17.09
N GLY A 258 -8.88 6.40 -17.74
CA GLY A 258 -10.32 6.61 -17.76
C GLY A 258 -10.89 7.37 -16.57
N LYS A 259 -10.09 7.72 -15.55
CA LYS A 259 -10.59 8.53 -14.43
C LYS A 259 -10.82 9.98 -14.87
N PRO A 260 -11.93 10.60 -14.46
CA PRO A 260 -12.12 12.04 -14.64
C PRO A 260 -11.14 12.81 -13.72
N PRO A 261 -10.66 14.00 -14.12
CA PRO A 261 -9.72 14.78 -13.30
C PRO A 261 -10.20 15.05 -11.88
N ALA A 262 -11.51 15.18 -11.66
CA ALA A 262 -12.10 15.41 -10.34
C ALA A 262 -11.94 14.23 -9.35
N LYS A 263 -11.59 13.03 -9.84
CA LYS A 263 -11.30 11.86 -9.01
C LYS A 263 -9.82 11.76 -8.60
N LEU A 264 -8.93 12.55 -9.19
CA LEU A 264 -7.53 12.56 -8.78
C LEU A 264 -7.38 13.16 -7.37
N GLY A 265 -6.60 12.49 -6.53
CA GLY A 265 -6.45 12.84 -5.10
C GLY A 265 -7.63 12.41 -4.24
N LYS A 266 -8.42 11.44 -4.71
CA LYS A 266 -9.59 10.88 -4.02
C LYS A 266 -9.67 9.38 -4.18
N PHE A 267 -10.56 8.76 -3.42
CA PHE A 267 -11.00 7.39 -3.66
C PHE A 267 -11.76 7.31 -4.99
N GLY A 268 -11.60 6.23 -5.71
CA GLY A 268 -12.25 6.09 -7.01
C GLY A 268 -12.05 4.74 -7.69
N SER A 269 -11.68 3.68 -6.94
CA SER A 269 -11.51 2.36 -7.51
C SER A 269 -11.71 1.25 -6.45
N HIS A 270 -11.87 0.02 -6.94
CA HIS A 270 -11.91 -1.19 -6.13
C HIS A 270 -10.51 -1.86 -6.11
N GLY A 271 -9.49 -1.13 -5.59
CA GLY A 271 -8.14 -1.65 -5.41
C GLY A 271 -7.16 -1.41 -6.56
N CYS A 272 -7.39 -0.40 -7.41
CA CYS A 272 -6.50 -0.04 -8.52
C CYS A 272 -5.95 1.38 -8.39
N VAL A 273 -4.86 1.67 -9.11
CA VAL A 273 -4.32 3.01 -9.32
C VAL A 273 -4.97 3.63 -10.55
N GLY A 274 -5.72 4.70 -10.34
CA GLY A 274 -6.48 5.38 -11.40
C GLY A 274 -5.80 6.64 -11.92
N LEU A 275 -5.63 6.74 -13.23
CA LEU A 275 -5.11 7.89 -13.98
C LEU A 275 -6.17 8.45 -14.92
N THR A 276 -6.02 9.72 -15.30
CA THR A 276 -6.78 10.25 -16.43
C THR A 276 -6.29 9.63 -17.75
N THR A 277 -7.08 9.75 -18.82
CA THR A 277 -6.66 9.28 -20.15
C THR A 277 -5.36 9.95 -20.65
N PRO A 278 -5.14 11.26 -20.51
CA PRO A 278 -3.86 11.87 -20.84
C PRO A 278 -2.70 11.33 -20.02
N GLN A 279 -2.88 11.20 -18.69
CA GLN A 279 -1.83 10.72 -17.79
C GLN A 279 -1.44 9.27 -18.09
N VAL A 280 -2.39 8.37 -18.32
CA VAL A 280 -2.04 6.96 -18.60
C VAL A 280 -1.34 6.80 -19.93
N ARG A 281 -1.63 7.66 -20.92
CA ARG A 281 -0.90 7.69 -22.21
C ARG A 281 0.55 8.14 -21.99
N GLU A 282 0.75 9.24 -21.28
CA GLU A 282 2.09 9.76 -20.93
C GLU A 282 2.88 8.70 -20.14
N PHE A 283 2.29 8.16 -19.09
CA PHE A 283 2.90 7.14 -18.27
C PHE A 283 3.26 5.87 -19.05
N SER A 284 2.41 5.42 -19.97
CA SER A 284 2.71 4.26 -20.82
C SER A 284 3.96 4.45 -21.68
N LYS A 285 4.17 5.65 -22.22
CA LYS A 285 5.40 5.98 -22.97
C LYS A 285 6.63 5.96 -22.07
N GLN A 286 6.53 6.56 -20.89
CA GLN A 286 7.61 6.54 -19.91
C GLN A 286 7.94 5.11 -19.46
N LEU A 287 6.93 4.34 -19.09
CA LEU A 287 7.09 2.95 -18.65
C LEU A 287 7.74 2.08 -19.75
N ALA A 288 7.33 2.25 -21.01
CA ALA A 288 7.95 1.57 -22.13
C ALA A 288 9.42 1.96 -22.26
N GLY A 289 9.76 3.26 -22.17
CA GLY A 289 11.13 3.74 -22.19
C GLY A 289 11.99 3.15 -21.08
N LEU A 290 11.50 3.16 -19.84
CA LEU A 290 12.18 2.57 -18.68
C LEU A 290 12.46 1.07 -18.87
N ALA A 291 11.55 0.37 -19.56
CA ALA A 291 11.68 -1.06 -19.89
C ALA A 291 12.52 -1.34 -21.14
N GLY A 292 13.19 -0.34 -21.73
CA GLY A 292 13.97 -0.48 -22.95
C GLY A 292 13.15 -0.63 -24.24
N ASN A 293 11.84 -0.40 -24.20
CA ASN A 293 10.98 -0.39 -25.38
C ASN A 293 10.89 1.03 -25.96
N THR A 294 10.65 1.12 -27.28
CA THR A 294 10.24 2.36 -27.92
C THR A 294 8.72 2.32 -28.09
N LEU A 295 8.02 3.36 -27.68
CA LEU A 295 6.59 3.55 -27.90
C LEU A 295 6.35 4.97 -28.39
N THR A 296 6.19 5.12 -29.70
CA THR A 296 6.03 6.42 -30.36
C THR A 296 4.59 6.95 -30.26
N ASP A 297 4.42 8.26 -30.46
CA ASP A 297 3.08 8.86 -30.55
C ASP A 297 2.28 8.34 -31.74
N ALA A 298 2.96 7.99 -32.84
CA ALA A 298 2.34 7.38 -34.00
C ALA A 298 1.74 6.00 -33.69
N GLU A 299 2.50 5.14 -32.99
CA GLU A 299 2.00 3.84 -32.51
C GLU A 299 0.86 3.98 -31.51
N MET A 300 1.03 4.87 -30.52
CA MET A 300 -0.02 5.19 -29.55
C MET A 300 -1.33 5.65 -30.25
N ASN A 301 -1.22 6.46 -31.29
CA ASN A 301 -2.36 6.93 -32.06
C ASN A 301 -2.96 5.81 -32.92
N THR A 302 -2.13 4.92 -33.46
CA THR A 302 -2.58 3.73 -34.19
C THR A 302 -3.39 2.82 -33.29
N PHE A 303 -2.89 2.47 -32.10
CA PHE A 303 -3.64 1.70 -31.10
C PHE A 303 -4.91 2.42 -30.67
N ALA A 304 -4.84 3.74 -30.50
CA ALA A 304 -6.01 4.54 -30.17
C ALA A 304 -7.11 4.52 -31.27
N ARG A 305 -6.76 4.37 -32.53
CA ARG A 305 -7.74 4.27 -33.64
C ARG A 305 -8.38 2.88 -33.76
N ALA A 306 -7.65 1.83 -33.43
CA ALA A 306 -8.12 0.44 -33.43
C ALA A 306 -9.04 0.18 -32.21
N LYS A 307 -10.17 0.87 -32.16
CA LYS A 307 -11.04 1.04 -30.97
C LYS A 307 -11.54 -0.26 -30.33
N THR A 308 -11.68 -1.32 -31.09
CA THR A 308 -12.25 -2.60 -30.64
C THR A 308 -11.19 -3.71 -30.51
N GLU A 309 -9.98 -3.45 -30.96
CA GLU A 309 -8.90 -4.43 -30.95
C GLU A 309 -7.98 -4.20 -29.74
N THR A 310 -7.92 -5.15 -28.85
CA THR A 310 -6.96 -5.14 -27.74
C THR A 310 -5.56 -5.41 -28.27
N LYS A 311 -4.61 -4.56 -27.92
CA LYS A 311 -3.18 -4.71 -28.25
C LYS A 311 -2.35 -4.79 -27.00
N GLU A 312 -1.39 -5.69 -27.00
CA GLU A 312 -0.45 -5.87 -25.90
C GLU A 312 0.97 -5.48 -26.34
N LEU A 313 1.61 -4.63 -25.54
CA LEU A 313 3.04 -4.37 -25.61
C LEU A 313 3.72 -5.06 -24.43
N LYS A 314 4.42 -6.16 -24.69
CA LYS A 314 5.28 -6.80 -23.70
C LYS A 314 6.51 -5.93 -23.46
N LEU A 315 6.80 -5.65 -22.22
CA LEU A 315 7.98 -4.90 -21.81
C LEU A 315 9.21 -5.81 -21.92
N LYS A 316 10.33 -5.27 -22.42
CA LYS A 316 11.60 -6.01 -22.52
C LYS A 316 12.13 -6.36 -21.14
N GLU A 317 12.10 -5.37 -20.26
CA GLU A 317 12.43 -5.53 -18.85
C GLU A 317 11.20 -5.27 -18.00
N ALA A 318 11.00 -6.08 -16.97
CA ALA A 318 9.94 -5.83 -16.01
C ALA A 318 10.31 -4.62 -15.14
N VAL A 319 9.41 -3.63 -15.04
CA VAL A 319 9.65 -2.45 -14.23
C VAL A 319 9.04 -2.67 -12.84
N PRO A 320 9.82 -2.55 -11.76
CA PRO A 320 9.32 -2.60 -10.39
C PRO A 320 8.29 -1.50 -10.15
N VAL A 321 7.20 -1.86 -9.46
CA VAL A 321 6.16 -0.95 -8.98
C VAL A 321 6.02 -1.17 -7.49
N GLU A 322 6.50 -0.23 -6.71
CA GLU A 322 6.46 -0.27 -5.27
C GLU A 322 5.23 0.45 -4.75
N LEU A 323 4.37 -0.27 -4.07
CA LEU A 323 3.16 0.26 -3.44
C LEU A 323 3.45 0.51 -1.96
N ARG A 324 3.41 1.77 -1.54
CA ARG A 324 3.70 2.24 -0.18
C ARG A 324 2.45 2.74 0.52
N TYR A 325 2.51 2.68 1.84
CA TYR A 325 1.56 3.33 2.72
C TYR A 325 2.34 4.12 3.78
N GLU A 326 2.84 5.29 3.38
CA GLU A 326 3.64 6.17 4.20
C GLU A 326 2.84 7.46 4.46
N THR A 327 2.35 7.61 5.69
CA THR A 327 1.56 8.77 6.11
C THR A 327 2.42 9.92 6.62
N ILE A 328 3.67 9.64 6.94
CA ILE A 328 4.65 10.62 7.37
C ILE A 328 5.85 10.50 6.45
N THR A 329 6.20 11.57 5.75
CA THR A 329 7.36 11.61 4.85
C THR A 329 8.17 12.90 5.05
N VAL A 330 9.44 12.82 4.72
CA VAL A 330 10.30 14.02 4.59
C VAL A 330 10.50 14.27 3.10
N GLU A 331 10.06 15.42 2.61
CA GLU A 331 10.18 15.80 1.21
C GLU A 331 10.75 17.21 1.10
N ASP A 332 11.77 17.36 0.26
CA ASP A 332 12.46 18.65 0.01
C ASP A 332 12.74 19.47 1.29
N GLY A 333 13.19 18.74 2.34
CA GLY A 333 13.54 19.36 3.63
C GLY A 333 12.36 19.74 4.52
N SER A 334 11.15 19.32 4.20
CA SER A 334 9.94 19.55 4.99
C SER A 334 9.31 18.22 5.43
N LEU A 335 8.67 18.24 6.60
CA LEU A 335 7.88 17.12 7.09
C LEU A 335 6.47 17.21 6.50
N HIS A 336 6.05 16.15 5.80
CA HIS A 336 4.73 16.00 5.25
C HIS A 336 3.96 14.94 6.04
N ILE A 337 2.80 15.30 6.57
CA ILE A 337 1.91 14.38 7.29
C ILE A 337 0.62 14.27 6.50
N TYR A 338 0.40 13.09 5.93
CA TYR A 338 -0.78 12.75 5.16
C TYR A 338 -1.84 12.12 6.06
N ARG A 339 -3.09 12.24 5.65
CA ARG A 339 -4.20 11.56 6.32
C ARG A 339 -4.02 10.04 6.23
N ASP A 340 -4.30 9.36 7.33
CA ASP A 340 -4.37 7.89 7.39
C ASP A 340 -5.65 7.40 6.70
N VAL A 341 -5.62 7.41 5.36
CA VAL A 341 -6.80 7.20 4.51
C VAL A 341 -7.42 5.81 4.61
N TYR A 342 -6.65 4.80 5.04
CA TYR A 342 -7.13 3.43 5.23
C TYR A 342 -7.28 3.04 6.70
N GLY A 343 -7.07 3.98 7.65
CA GLY A 343 -7.22 3.72 9.08
C GLY A 343 -6.25 2.67 9.63
N GLN A 344 -5.00 2.68 9.17
CA GLN A 344 -3.96 1.73 9.62
C GLN A 344 -3.24 2.18 10.89
N ASN A 345 -3.68 3.27 11.51
CA ASN A 345 -3.10 3.86 12.73
C ASN A 345 -1.60 4.16 12.62
N THR A 346 -1.18 4.67 11.45
CA THR A 346 0.24 4.97 11.15
C THR A 346 0.66 6.37 11.57
N ASN A 347 -0.27 7.29 11.85
CA ASN A 347 0.02 8.64 12.31
C ASN A 347 0.24 8.68 13.83
N THR A 348 1.35 8.10 14.28
CA THR A 348 1.73 8.03 15.70
C THR A 348 3.03 8.79 15.97
N GLU A 349 3.28 9.16 17.23
CA GLU A 349 4.56 9.77 17.62
C GLU A 349 5.74 8.82 17.38
N GLU A 350 5.54 7.51 17.58
CA GLU A 350 6.54 6.49 17.31
C GLU A 350 6.92 6.45 15.83
N SER A 351 5.92 6.46 14.93
CA SER A 351 6.16 6.54 13.49
C SER A 351 6.88 7.83 13.10
N LEU A 352 6.52 8.96 13.71
CA LEU A 352 7.20 10.22 13.48
C LEU A 352 8.68 10.16 13.92
N ARG A 353 8.96 9.60 15.11
CA ARG A 353 10.34 9.40 15.58
C ARG A 353 11.14 8.54 14.61
N ALA A 354 10.59 7.42 14.18
CA ALA A 354 11.26 6.53 13.23
C ALA A 354 11.56 7.21 11.89
N VAL A 355 10.64 8.04 11.38
CA VAL A 355 10.86 8.83 10.15
C VAL A 355 11.96 9.86 10.36
N LEU A 356 11.96 10.62 11.44
CA LEU A 356 12.99 11.62 11.73
C LEU A 356 14.37 10.96 11.89
N GLU A 357 14.45 9.85 12.62
CA GLU A 357 15.68 9.09 12.85
C GLU A 357 16.27 8.53 11.55
N ALA A 358 15.42 8.10 10.58
CA ALA A 358 15.87 7.68 9.26
C ALA A 358 16.66 8.77 8.51
N TYR A 359 16.43 10.04 8.87
CA TYR A 359 17.16 11.19 8.35
C TYR A 359 18.20 11.75 9.35
N GLY A 360 18.48 11.02 10.44
CA GLY A 360 19.47 11.43 11.46
C GLY A 360 19.02 12.66 12.25
N VAL A 361 17.72 12.84 12.44
CA VAL A 361 17.11 13.90 13.26
C VAL A 361 16.38 13.23 14.43
N LYS A 362 16.58 13.73 15.64
CA LYS A 362 15.84 13.25 16.81
C LYS A 362 14.68 14.19 17.11
N MET A 363 13.67 13.68 17.80
CA MET A 363 12.53 14.49 18.23
C MET A 363 12.96 15.66 19.14
N GLU A 364 14.06 15.48 19.87
CA GLU A 364 14.67 16.46 20.76
C GLU A 364 15.40 17.59 20.00
N ASP A 365 15.77 17.38 18.74
CA ASP A 365 16.42 18.38 17.88
C ASP A 365 15.40 19.39 17.31
N LEU A 366 14.09 19.09 17.42
CA LEU A 366 13.03 19.99 17.03
C LEU A 366 12.84 21.10 18.10
N SER A 367 12.63 22.32 17.65
CA SER A 367 12.17 23.39 18.54
C SER A 367 10.81 23.03 19.17
N ALA A 368 10.46 23.69 20.28
CA ALA A 368 9.18 23.47 20.95
C ALA A 368 7.99 23.71 20.01
N ASP A 369 8.07 24.72 19.15
CA ASP A 369 7.01 25.06 18.18
C ASP A 369 6.91 24.01 17.07
N GLU A 370 8.03 23.56 16.49
CA GLU A 370 8.05 22.52 15.46
C GLU A 370 7.47 21.20 16.00
N ARG A 371 7.86 20.82 17.22
CA ARG A 371 7.34 19.63 17.90
C ARG A 371 5.83 19.71 18.13
N THR A 372 5.35 20.84 18.63
CA THR A 372 3.92 21.07 18.87
C THR A 372 3.14 20.97 17.55
N GLN A 373 3.60 21.64 16.49
CA GLN A 373 2.96 21.57 15.17
C GLN A 373 2.92 20.14 14.62
N ALA A 374 4.01 19.38 14.78
CA ALA A 374 4.06 17.99 14.31
C ALA A 374 3.06 17.09 15.05
N LEU A 375 2.98 17.18 16.37
CA LEU A 375 2.04 16.40 17.18
C LEU A 375 0.57 16.79 16.91
N GLU A 376 0.27 18.07 16.74
CA GLU A 376 -1.07 18.54 16.33
C GLU A 376 -1.43 18.04 14.93
N ALA A 377 -0.47 18.00 13.99
CA ALA A 377 -0.69 17.49 12.66
C ALA A 377 -0.96 15.98 12.67
N LEU A 378 -0.22 15.19 13.47
CA LEU A 378 -0.50 13.78 13.67
C LEU A 378 -1.92 13.55 14.17
N ALA A 379 -2.34 14.24 15.23
CA ALA A 379 -3.67 14.14 15.81
C ALA A 379 -4.78 14.51 14.79
N LYS A 380 -4.53 15.53 13.96
CA LYS A 380 -5.49 15.95 12.93
C LYS A 380 -5.56 15.01 11.74
N MET A 381 -4.47 14.33 11.41
CA MET A 381 -4.34 13.43 10.25
C MET A 381 -4.53 11.95 10.62
N SER A 382 -4.52 11.59 11.91
CA SER A 382 -5.00 10.31 12.38
C SER A 382 -6.51 10.23 12.13
N GLY A 383 -7.00 9.09 11.71
CA GLY A 383 -8.41 8.94 11.30
C GLY A 383 -9.48 9.14 12.36
N ASP A 384 -9.12 9.28 13.60
CA ASP A 384 -10.04 9.46 14.73
C ASP A 384 -10.52 10.92 14.88
N SER A 385 -11.34 11.38 13.92
CA SER A 385 -12.13 12.61 14.12
C SER A 385 -13.32 12.39 15.09
N THR A 386 -13.12 11.61 16.15
CA THR A 386 -14.03 11.57 17.32
C THR A 386 -13.49 12.39 18.49
N ALA A 387 -12.49 13.25 18.27
CA ALA A 387 -12.19 14.30 19.23
C ALA A 387 -13.36 15.29 19.24
N SER A 388 -14.39 14.98 20.03
CA SER A 388 -15.32 15.95 20.57
C SER A 388 -14.51 17.16 21.03
N THR A 389 -14.72 18.28 20.38
CA THR A 389 -14.33 19.59 20.87
C THR A 389 -15.03 19.85 22.20
N THR A 390 -14.51 19.32 23.28
CA THR A 390 -14.71 19.89 24.59
C THR A 390 -13.71 21.04 24.74
N THR A 391 -14.01 22.12 24.08
CA THR A 391 -13.46 23.43 24.42
C THR A 391 -13.99 23.74 25.81
N PRO A 392 -13.15 23.90 26.84
CA PRO A 392 -13.64 24.52 28.08
C PRO A 392 -13.98 25.97 27.75
N SER A 393 -15.25 26.29 27.81
CA SER A 393 -15.75 27.66 27.73
C SER A 393 -15.10 28.47 28.86
N PRO A 394 -14.35 29.53 28.57
CA PRO A 394 -13.98 30.45 29.63
C PRO A 394 -15.18 31.29 30.00
N SER A 395 -15.66 31.13 31.23
CA SER A 395 -16.59 32.10 31.87
C SER A 395 -16.03 33.50 31.79
N PRO A 396 -16.84 34.51 31.49
CA PRO A 396 -16.39 35.89 31.43
C PRO A 396 -16.26 36.46 32.84
N SER A 397 -15.03 36.68 33.30
CA SER A 397 -14.76 37.56 34.41
C SER A 397 -14.45 38.95 33.87
N ILE A 398 -15.31 39.88 34.11
CA ILE A 398 -15.15 41.32 33.86
C ILE A 398 -14.18 41.88 34.89
N SER A 399 -13.05 42.43 34.46
CA SER A 399 -12.36 43.47 35.20
C SER A 399 -11.77 44.53 34.24
N LYS A 400 -12.05 45.78 34.62
CA LYS A 400 -11.78 47.02 33.91
C LYS A 400 -10.28 47.45 34.03
N ALA A 401 -9.83 48.06 32.96
CA ALA A 401 -8.85 49.13 32.84
C ALA A 401 -7.34 48.78 33.05
N GLU A 402 -6.53 48.97 31.98
CA GLU A 402 -5.64 50.12 31.90
C GLU A 402 -5.03 50.29 30.51
N LYS A 403 -4.93 51.57 30.07
CA LYS A 403 -4.34 51.96 28.81
C LYS A 403 -2.85 51.88 28.90
N GLY A 404 -2.19 51.03 28.08
CA GLY A 404 -0.76 51.04 27.81
C GLY A 404 -0.52 50.83 26.32
N ALA A 405 0.12 51.79 25.66
CA ALA A 405 0.46 51.77 24.25
C ALA A 405 1.35 50.56 23.92
N ARG A 406 0.86 49.67 23.05
CA ARG A 406 1.64 48.58 22.46
C ARG A 406 1.98 48.89 21.00
N VAL A 407 3.29 48.99 20.76
CA VAL A 407 3.87 48.99 19.42
C VAL A 407 3.42 47.72 18.69
N ALA A 408 2.71 47.89 17.60
CA ALA A 408 2.26 46.82 16.74
C ALA A 408 3.45 46.26 15.91
N VAL A 409 4.00 45.14 16.32
CA VAL A 409 4.82 44.29 15.44
C VAL A 409 3.84 43.59 14.52
N LYS A 410 3.92 43.93 13.21
CA LYS A 410 3.15 43.22 12.18
C LYS A 410 3.58 41.75 12.15
N PRO A 411 2.64 40.76 12.31
CA PRO A 411 2.98 39.37 12.06
C PRO A 411 3.32 39.21 10.58
N ALA A 412 4.36 38.46 10.31
CA ALA A 412 4.74 38.06 8.96
C ALA A 412 3.55 37.39 8.28
N LYS A 413 3.26 37.78 7.05
CA LYS A 413 2.23 37.20 6.20
C LYS A 413 2.52 35.69 6.04
N GLN A 414 1.80 34.85 6.76
CA GLN A 414 1.66 33.44 6.39
C GLN A 414 0.97 33.41 5.03
N THR A 415 1.70 32.98 4.02
CA THR A 415 1.13 32.59 2.72
C THR A 415 0.18 31.44 2.98
N ARG A 416 -1.14 31.69 2.95
CA ARG A 416 -2.16 30.67 2.92
C ARG A 416 -2.00 29.88 1.62
N SER A 417 -1.21 28.83 1.63
CA SER A 417 -1.33 27.74 0.67
C SER A 417 -2.73 27.16 0.85
N ALA A 418 -3.43 26.89 -0.24
CA ALA A 418 -4.73 26.21 -0.21
C ALA A 418 -4.53 24.92 0.58
N GLN A 419 -5.10 24.84 1.81
CA GLN A 419 -4.92 23.69 2.69
C GLN A 419 -5.44 22.45 1.98
N ASN A 420 -4.54 21.59 1.57
CA ASN A 420 -4.90 20.26 1.10
C ASN A 420 -5.49 19.52 2.31
N LYS A 421 -6.76 19.14 2.25
CA LYS A 421 -7.47 18.47 3.35
C LYS A 421 -6.79 17.15 3.79
N ASN A 422 -5.95 16.59 2.94
CA ASN A 422 -5.30 15.30 3.13
C ASN A 422 -3.82 15.41 3.51
N GLU A 423 -3.28 16.61 3.70
CA GLU A 423 -1.86 16.83 3.94
C GLU A 423 -1.61 18.07 4.81
N ILE A 424 -0.68 17.96 5.73
CA ILE A 424 -0.10 19.09 6.48
C ILE A 424 1.40 19.06 6.24
N VAL A 425 1.95 20.22 5.85
CA VAL A 425 3.39 20.40 5.62
C VAL A 425 3.95 21.29 6.71
N ILE A 426 5.06 20.85 7.35
CA ILE A 426 5.74 21.54 8.43
C ILE A 426 7.19 21.70 8.04
N THR A 427 7.67 22.93 8.04
CA THR A 427 9.10 23.20 7.86
C THR A 427 9.84 22.89 9.15
N ILE A 428 10.82 22.00 9.08
CA ILE A 428 11.68 21.62 10.20
C ILE A 428 13.12 21.96 9.83
N ALA A 429 13.74 22.82 10.61
CA ALA A 429 15.08 23.33 10.29
C ALA A 429 16.15 22.22 10.16
N ALA A 430 16.07 21.20 11.01
CA ALA A 430 16.99 20.05 11.01
C ALA A 430 16.83 19.12 9.78
N LEU A 431 15.75 19.24 9.02
CA LEU A 431 15.48 18.45 7.82
C LEU A 431 15.93 19.13 6.52
N LYS A 432 16.44 20.37 6.58
CA LYS A 432 16.86 21.12 5.39
C LYS A 432 17.83 20.31 4.52
N GLY A 433 17.49 20.17 3.23
CA GLY A 433 18.30 19.43 2.25
C GLY A 433 18.23 17.91 2.38
N LYS A 434 17.29 17.38 3.18
CA LYS A 434 17.06 15.93 3.36
C LYS A 434 15.73 15.55 2.74
N GLY A 435 15.56 14.26 2.52
CA GLY A 435 14.27 13.67 2.17
C GLY A 435 14.10 13.29 0.72
N TYR A 436 12.89 12.92 0.43
CA TYR A 436 12.41 12.55 -0.89
C TYR A 436 12.42 13.79 -1.81
N PRO A 437 12.72 13.65 -3.10
CA PRO A 437 12.71 14.81 -4.00
C PRO A 437 11.30 15.40 -4.15
N ALA A 438 11.25 16.73 -4.34
CA ALA A 438 10.00 17.42 -4.63
C ALA A 438 9.32 16.84 -5.89
N PRO A 439 7.97 16.76 -5.93
CA PRO A 439 7.23 16.24 -7.07
C PRO A 439 7.57 16.96 -8.39
N VAL A 440 7.66 16.22 -9.48
CA VAL A 440 7.97 16.74 -10.82
C VAL A 440 6.74 16.75 -11.69
N GLY A 441 6.24 17.93 -12.08
CA GLY A 441 5.16 18.12 -13.05
C GLY A 441 3.77 17.69 -12.55
N LEU A 442 3.51 17.85 -11.24
CA LEU A 442 2.17 17.73 -10.65
C LEU A 442 1.30 18.93 -11.02
#